data_65191a3d2e07d8d5d3fb669662707034
#
_entry.id   65191a3d2e07d8d5d3fb669662707034
#
_cell.length_a   1.000
_cell.length_b   1.000
_cell.length_c   1.000
_cell.angle_alpha   90.00
_cell.angle_beta   90.00
_cell.angle_gamma   90.00
#
_symmetry.space_group_name_H-M   'P 1'
#
loop_
_entity.id
_entity.type
_entity.pdbx_description
1 polymer ?
#
loop_
_entity_poly.entity_id
_entity_poly.type
_entity_poly.pdbx_seq_one_letter_code
_entity_poly.pdbx_strand_id
1 'polypeptide(L)'
;VPMIPQQGKESLPHPEAIPVSRRSVPLLGSIACGEPIFADEDYSVSVALGHDVDCDFALRCKGDSMIEARIYDGDIVFIKKQDFVDDGTIAAVLIDDDATLKRVYKLSDGRIELRAANERYRPIFVGGPDDTRTFRVLGKAVAFQSTIL
;
A
#
# COMPACT_ATOMS: atom_id res chain seq x y z
N VAL A 1 -26.27 16.64 -35.24
CA VAL A 1 -25.85 16.20 -35.21
C VAL A 1 -25.24 15.90 -35.20
N PRO A 2 -25.23 16.05 -35.33
CA PRO A 2 -24.38 15.52 -35.34
C PRO A 2 -23.57 15.21 -35.27
N MET A 3 -23.35 15.16 -35.37
CA MET A 3 -22.52 14.66 -35.38
C MET A 3 -21.69 14.48 -35.30
N ILE A 4 -21.68 14.70 -35.05
CA ILE A 4 -20.91 14.36 -35.02
C ILE A 4 -20.13 13.91 -35.22
N PRO A 5 -20.00 13.94 -35.41
CA PRO A 5 -19.10 13.33 -35.61
C PRO A 5 -18.41 12.94 -35.78
N GLN A 6 -18.18 12.93 -35.98
CA GLN A 6 -17.52 12.31 -36.21
C GLN A 6 -16.64 12.39 -36.21
N GLN A 7 -16.66 12.96 -36.08
CA GLN A 7 -15.79 12.88 -36.10
C GLN A 7 -15.14 12.65 -35.62
N GLY A 8 -15.34 12.91 -35.52
CA GLY A 8 -14.63 12.47 -35.04
C GLY A 8 -14.20 12.01 -34.70
N LYS A 9 -14.35 11.80 -34.83
CA LYS A 9 -13.87 10.97 -34.59
C LYS A 9 -12.86 10.61 -34.67
N GLU A 10 -12.68 10.87 -34.95
CA GLU A 10 -11.72 10.46 -35.17
C GLU A 10 -10.83 10.54 -34.65
N SER A 11 -10.87 11.00 -34.60
CA SER A 11 -9.86 11.03 -34.13
C SER A 11 -9.66 10.98 -32.94
N LEU A 12 -9.97 10.83 -32.53
CA LEU A 12 -9.65 10.61 -31.48
C LEU A 12 -8.97 9.70 -31.23
N PRO A 13 -8.79 9.63 -31.37
CA PRO A 13 -8.01 9.05 -31.15
C PRO A 13 -7.53 8.35 -30.76
N HIS A 14 -7.40 8.37 -31.04
CA HIS A 14 -6.82 7.70 -30.92
C HIS A 14 -6.01 7.60 -30.56
N PRO A 15 -6.15 7.71 -30.50
CA PRO A 15 -5.27 7.65 -30.33
C PRO A 15 -4.41 7.95 -29.75
N GLU A 16 -4.30 8.64 -30.21
CA GLU A 16 -3.34 8.87 -29.56
C GLU A 16 -3.50 8.46 -28.43
N ALA A 17 -3.86 7.66 -28.54
CA ALA A 17 -4.13 6.96 -27.37
C ALA A 17 -2.91 6.99 -26.52
N ILE A 18 -3.05 7.57 -25.42
CA ILE A 18 -2.03 7.48 -24.43
C ILE A 18 -1.95 6.02 -24.05
N PRO A 19 -0.85 5.37 -24.32
CA PRO A 19 -0.74 3.98 -23.89
C PRO A 19 -0.85 3.98 -22.39
N VAL A 20 -1.82 3.28 -21.88
CA VAL A 20 -1.85 3.01 -20.47
C VAL A 20 -0.64 2.14 -20.20
N SER A 21 0.31 2.69 -19.49
CA SER A 21 1.46 1.93 -19.07
C SER A 21 0.96 0.81 -18.17
N ARG A 22 1.05 -0.42 -18.66
CA ARG A 22 0.63 -1.56 -17.87
C ARG A 22 1.79 -2.03 -17.05
N ARG A 23 1.97 -1.35 -15.97
CA ARG A 23 2.90 -1.78 -14.97
C ARG A 23 2.15 -2.69 -14.01
N SER A 24 2.74 -3.81 -13.68
CA SER A 24 2.18 -4.68 -12.65
C SER A 24 3.21 -4.88 -11.55
N VAL A 25 2.72 -5.09 -10.35
CA VAL A 25 3.56 -5.35 -9.18
C VAL A 25 3.07 -6.62 -8.51
N PRO A 26 3.96 -7.35 -7.82
CA PRO A 26 3.53 -8.55 -7.11
C PRO A 26 2.65 -8.21 -5.93
N LEU A 27 1.64 -9.03 -5.71
CA LEU A 27 0.84 -9.00 -4.49
C LEU A 27 1.47 -10.00 -3.53
N LEU A 28 2.04 -9.51 -2.45
CA LEU A 28 2.74 -10.37 -1.52
C LEU A 28 1.74 -10.99 -0.55
N GLY A 29 1.80 -12.33 -0.43
CA GLY A 29 0.88 -13.06 0.44
C GLY A 29 1.41 -13.27 1.84
N SER A 30 2.71 -13.18 2.02
CA SER A 30 3.30 -13.49 3.31
C SER A 30 4.65 -12.83 3.48
N ILE A 31 5.08 -12.77 4.73
CA ILE A 31 6.41 -12.31 5.12
C ILE A 31 7.08 -13.49 5.84
N ALA A 32 8.27 -13.85 5.42
CA ALA A 32 9.02 -14.90 6.08
C ALA A 32 10.38 -14.35 6.49
N CYS A 33 10.80 -14.70 7.71
CA CYS A 33 12.11 -14.28 8.24
C CYS A 33 12.30 -12.78 8.20
N GLY A 34 11.22 -12.04 8.33
CA GLY A 34 11.26 -10.58 8.31
C GLY A 34 11.41 -9.97 6.94
N GLU A 35 11.39 -10.77 5.88
CA GLU A 35 11.52 -10.28 4.51
C GLU A 35 10.26 -10.60 3.71
N PRO A 36 9.77 -9.66 2.88
CA PRO A 36 8.72 -9.99 1.95
C PRO A 36 9.20 -11.06 0.99
N ILE A 37 8.35 -12.06 0.77
CA ILE A 37 8.68 -13.12 -0.17
C ILE A 37 8.21 -12.69 -1.55
N PHE A 38 9.15 -12.54 -2.47
CA PHE A 38 8.82 -12.34 -3.88
C PHE A 38 8.82 -13.72 -4.55
N ALA A 39 7.99 -14.60 -4.01
CA ALA A 39 7.91 -15.93 -4.54
C ALA A 39 7.20 -15.92 -5.89
N ASP A 40 7.53 -16.85 -6.74
CA ASP A 40 6.97 -16.90 -8.09
C ASP A 40 5.45 -16.94 -8.08
N GLU A 41 4.87 -17.61 -7.11
CA GLU A 41 3.42 -17.72 -7.02
C GLU A 41 2.74 -16.38 -6.82
N ASP A 42 3.41 -15.40 -6.24
CA ASP A 42 2.82 -14.09 -5.98
C ASP A 42 2.63 -13.28 -7.24
N TYR A 43 3.42 -13.56 -8.26
CA TYR A 43 3.28 -12.86 -9.53
C TYR A 43 2.04 -13.27 -10.30
N SER A 44 1.45 -14.39 -9.96
CA SER A 44 0.19 -14.81 -10.57
C SER A 44 -0.95 -13.89 -10.14
N VAL A 45 -0.76 -13.09 -9.10
CA VAL A 45 -1.75 -12.15 -8.57
C VAL A 45 -1.22 -10.73 -8.71
N SER A 46 -0.61 -10.43 -9.82
CA SER A 46 -0.13 -9.08 -10.07
C SER A 46 -1.29 -8.16 -10.40
N VAL A 47 -1.14 -6.90 -10.06
CA VAL A 47 -2.18 -5.90 -10.20
C VAL A 47 -1.72 -4.83 -11.17
N ALA A 48 -2.59 -4.49 -12.12
CA ALA A 48 -2.31 -3.43 -13.07
C ALA A 48 -2.43 -2.07 -12.38
N LEU A 49 -1.49 -1.20 -12.67
CA LEU A 49 -1.43 0.13 -12.07
C LEU A 49 -1.59 1.22 -13.11
N GLY A 50 -2.08 2.37 -12.66
CA GLY A 50 -1.97 3.58 -13.45
C GLY A 50 -0.50 3.98 -13.60
N HIS A 51 -0.21 4.64 -14.70
CA HIS A 51 1.18 4.99 -15.04
C HIS A 51 1.84 5.98 -14.07
N ASP A 52 1.03 6.69 -13.30
CA ASP A 52 1.50 7.70 -12.36
C ASP A 52 1.68 7.16 -10.93
N VAL A 53 1.46 5.88 -10.72
CA VAL A 53 1.65 5.27 -9.41
C VAL A 53 3.01 4.58 -9.36
N ASP A 54 3.90 5.13 -8.55
CA ASP A 54 5.23 4.55 -8.35
C ASP A 54 5.22 3.70 -7.08
N CYS A 55 5.29 2.39 -7.25
CA CYS A 55 5.31 1.46 -6.14
C CYS A 55 6.08 0.21 -6.52
N ASP A 56 6.36 -0.62 -5.52
CA ASP A 56 7.22 -1.79 -5.71
C ASP A 56 6.49 -3.09 -5.46
N PHE A 57 5.48 -3.10 -4.60
CA PHE A 57 4.69 -4.29 -4.34
C PHE A 57 3.34 -3.89 -3.76
N ALA A 58 2.48 -4.86 -3.59
CA ALA A 58 1.16 -4.66 -3.03
C ALA A 58 0.92 -5.64 -1.89
N LEU A 59 0.05 -5.25 -0.98
CA LEU A 59 -0.40 -6.08 0.13
C LEU A 59 -1.91 -6.04 0.19
N ARG A 60 -2.52 -7.15 0.57
CA ARG A 60 -3.95 -7.19 0.83
C ARG A 60 -4.22 -6.79 2.27
N CYS A 61 -5.09 -5.81 2.44
CA CYS A 61 -5.48 -5.36 3.76
C CYS A 61 -6.40 -6.39 4.42
N LYS A 62 -6.14 -6.68 5.68
CA LYS A 62 -7.00 -7.55 6.47
C LYS A 62 -7.45 -6.79 7.70
N GLY A 63 -8.74 -6.92 8.01
CA GLY A 63 -9.32 -6.29 9.19
C GLY A 63 -9.72 -4.86 8.96
N ASP A 64 -10.01 -4.17 10.03
CA ASP A 64 -10.64 -2.86 9.99
C ASP A 64 -9.80 -1.76 10.67
N SER A 65 -8.52 -1.99 10.89
CA SER A 65 -7.69 -1.04 11.63
C SER A 65 -7.43 0.26 10.87
N MET A 66 -7.76 0.32 9.57
CA MET A 66 -7.49 1.51 8.74
C MET A 66 -8.75 2.07 8.08
N ILE A 67 -9.92 1.79 8.62
CA ILE A 67 -11.18 2.21 7.98
C ILE A 67 -11.35 3.72 7.92
N GLU A 68 -10.80 4.47 8.86
CA GLU A 68 -10.91 5.94 8.84
C GLU A 68 -10.01 6.55 7.77
N ALA A 69 -9.09 5.78 7.23
CA ALA A 69 -8.30 6.17 6.05
C ALA A 69 -8.91 5.62 4.76
N ARG A 70 -10.12 5.06 4.83
CA ARG A 70 -10.86 4.48 3.72
C ARG A 70 -10.21 3.22 3.15
N ILE A 71 -9.38 2.57 3.92
CA ILE A 71 -8.78 1.30 3.54
C ILE A 71 -9.53 0.21 4.29
N TYR A 72 -10.20 -0.65 3.54
CA TYR A 72 -11.11 -1.65 4.09
C TYR A 72 -10.57 -3.06 3.92
N ASP A 73 -11.14 -3.98 4.68
CA ASP A 73 -10.79 -5.39 4.56
C ASP A 73 -10.92 -5.85 3.10
N GLY A 74 -9.90 -6.51 2.61
CA GLY A 74 -9.86 -7.00 1.23
C GLY A 74 -9.27 -6.04 0.22
N ASP A 75 -9.06 -4.78 0.59
CA ASP A 75 -8.43 -3.81 -0.31
C ASP A 75 -7.00 -4.21 -0.62
N ILE A 76 -6.54 -3.80 -1.79
CA ILE A 76 -5.14 -3.97 -2.19
C ILE A 76 -4.45 -2.63 -2.00
N VAL A 77 -3.37 -2.62 -1.24
CA VAL A 77 -2.61 -1.41 -0.93
C VAL A 77 -1.27 -1.48 -1.61
N PHE A 78 -0.93 -0.44 -2.33
CA PHE A 78 0.31 -0.36 -3.09
C PHE A 78 1.39 0.34 -2.27
N ILE A 79 2.55 -0.28 -2.20
CA ILE A 79 3.63 0.12 -1.31
C ILE A 79 4.86 0.53 -2.10
N LYS A 80 5.36 1.71 -1.80
CA LYS A 80 6.65 2.17 -2.29
C LYS A 80 7.70 1.81 -1.25
N LYS A 81 8.65 1.00 -1.64
CA LYS A 81 9.67 0.50 -0.72
C LYS A 81 10.54 1.64 -0.22
N GLN A 82 10.62 1.79 1.07
CA GLN A 82 11.50 2.74 1.73
C GLN A 82 11.63 2.38 3.20
N ASP A 83 12.78 2.73 3.79
CA ASP A 83 13.09 2.35 5.16
C ASP A 83 12.62 3.37 6.19
N PHE A 84 12.36 4.59 5.76
CA PHE A 84 11.94 5.69 6.62
C PHE A 84 10.76 6.40 6.02
N VAL A 85 9.85 6.85 6.86
CA VAL A 85 8.69 7.62 6.44
C VAL A 85 8.51 8.81 7.37
N ASP A 86 7.86 9.85 6.85
CA ASP A 86 7.55 11.03 7.65
C ASP A 86 6.43 10.72 8.64
N ASP A 87 6.41 11.47 9.73
CA ASP A 87 5.37 11.33 10.75
C ASP A 87 3.97 11.45 10.13
N GLY A 88 3.10 10.55 10.53
CA GLY A 88 1.73 10.53 10.05
C GLY A 88 1.52 9.77 8.75
N THR A 89 2.59 9.29 8.13
CA THR A 89 2.49 8.50 6.91
C THR A 89 1.90 7.13 7.21
N ILE A 90 0.99 6.68 6.34
CA ILE A 90 0.52 5.30 6.38
C ILE A 90 1.59 4.45 5.73
N ALA A 91 2.08 3.49 6.49
CA ALA A 91 3.17 2.64 6.05
C ALA A 91 2.87 1.17 6.33
N ALA A 92 3.43 0.32 5.51
CA ALA A 92 3.51 -1.09 5.81
C ALA A 92 4.70 -1.28 6.74
N VAL A 93 4.44 -1.85 7.89
CA VAL A 93 5.47 -2.09 8.91
C VAL A 93 5.46 -3.56 9.29
N LEU A 94 6.61 -4.03 9.71
CA LEU A 94 6.79 -5.40 10.16
C LEU A 94 7.13 -5.35 11.65
N ILE A 95 6.31 -6.01 12.46
CA ILE A 95 6.57 -6.19 13.88
C ILE A 95 6.74 -7.69 14.07
N ASP A 96 7.95 -8.10 14.42
CA ASP A 96 8.34 -9.51 14.38
C ASP A 96 8.01 -10.07 13.00
N ASP A 97 7.09 -11.02 12.89
CA ASP A 97 6.73 -11.64 11.61
C ASP A 97 5.42 -11.11 11.04
N ASP A 98 4.82 -10.12 11.68
CA ASP A 98 3.51 -9.61 11.27
C ASP A 98 3.64 -8.33 10.48
N ALA A 99 3.09 -8.32 9.27
CA ALA A 99 3.00 -7.11 8.46
C ALA A 99 1.65 -6.45 8.72
N THR A 100 1.67 -5.13 8.92
CA THR A 100 0.46 -4.37 9.16
C THR A 100 0.60 -2.97 8.58
N LEU A 101 -0.54 -2.31 8.35
CA LEU A 101 -0.58 -0.91 7.95
C LEU A 101 -0.89 -0.07 9.17
N LYS A 102 -0.12 0.97 9.38
CA LYS A 102 -0.33 1.91 10.49
C LYS A 102 0.18 3.29 10.08
N ARG A 103 -0.29 4.32 10.76
CA ARG A 103 0.37 5.61 10.71
C ARG A 103 1.55 5.58 11.66
N VAL A 104 2.68 6.03 11.17
CA VAL A 104 3.96 5.93 11.89
C VAL A 104 4.35 7.29 12.42
N TYR A 105 4.70 7.35 13.69
CA TYR A 105 5.16 8.59 14.34
C TYR A 105 6.42 8.28 15.14
N LYS A 106 7.41 9.15 15.01
CA LYS A 106 8.63 9.07 15.83
C LYS A 106 8.42 9.91 17.07
N LEU A 107 8.70 9.32 18.21
CA LEU A 107 8.59 10.03 19.48
C LEU A 107 9.94 10.60 19.88
N SER A 108 9.90 11.63 20.72
CA SER A 108 11.13 12.32 21.14
C SER A 108 12.06 11.44 21.95
N ASP A 109 11.55 10.37 22.57
CA ASP A 109 12.36 9.43 23.35
C ASP A 109 12.93 8.28 22.52
N GLY A 110 12.76 8.33 21.20
CA GLY A 110 13.28 7.32 20.29
C GLY A 110 12.33 6.17 20.00
N ARG A 111 11.21 6.09 20.71
CA ARG A 111 10.21 5.07 20.40
C ARG A 111 9.44 5.44 19.15
N ILE A 112 8.79 4.45 18.58
CA ILE A 112 7.90 4.62 17.43
C ILE A 112 6.48 4.34 17.90
N GLU A 113 5.57 5.24 17.55
CA GLU A 113 4.16 5.04 17.79
C GLU A 113 3.48 4.64 16.47
N LEU A 114 2.72 3.56 16.51
CA LEU A 114 1.99 3.03 15.37
C LEU A 114 0.51 3.17 15.65
N ARG A 115 -0.15 4.06 14.90
CA ARG A 115 -1.58 4.33 15.09
C ARG A 115 -2.41 3.69 14.00
N ALA A 116 -3.45 3.01 14.42
CA ALA A 116 -4.50 2.59 13.51
C ALA A 116 -5.31 3.81 13.08
N ALA A 117 -5.90 3.75 11.90
CA ALA A 117 -6.91 4.72 11.49
C ALA A 117 -8.28 4.17 11.85
N ASN A 118 -8.46 3.91 13.14
CA ASN A 118 -9.68 3.41 13.74
C ASN A 118 -9.56 3.63 15.24
N GLU A 119 -10.42 4.47 15.79
CA GLU A 119 -10.33 4.86 17.20
C GLU A 119 -10.58 3.70 18.17
N ARG A 120 -11.09 2.58 17.68
CA ARG A 120 -11.30 1.38 18.52
C ARG A 120 -10.00 0.65 18.84
N TYR A 121 -8.91 1.00 18.16
CA TYR A 121 -7.60 0.38 18.36
C TYR A 121 -6.69 1.31 19.11
N ARG A 122 -5.97 0.76 20.07
CA ARG A 122 -4.97 1.52 20.80
C ARG A 122 -3.67 1.60 20.01
N PRO A 123 -2.92 2.70 20.15
CA PRO A 123 -1.60 2.78 19.52
C PRO A 123 -0.68 1.68 20.04
N ILE A 124 0.22 1.26 19.18
CA ILE A 124 1.28 0.31 19.53
C ILE A 124 2.57 1.10 19.62
N PHE A 125 3.33 0.90 20.70
CA PHE A 125 4.61 1.56 20.87
C PHE A 125 5.73 0.53 20.77
N VAL A 126 6.73 0.80 19.95
CA VAL A 126 7.88 -0.09 19.75
C VAL A 126 9.17 0.67 19.93
N GLY A 127 10.25 -0.05 20.27
CA GLY A 127 11.58 0.51 20.37
C GLY A 127 11.96 1.05 21.73
N GLY A 128 11.18 0.75 22.76
CA GLY A 128 11.56 1.09 24.13
C GLY A 128 12.72 0.22 24.63
N PRO A 129 13.37 0.61 25.74
CA PRO A 129 14.57 -0.10 26.20
C PRO A 129 14.34 -1.56 26.57
N ASP A 130 13.11 -1.92 26.93
CA ASP A 130 12.79 -3.31 27.27
C ASP A 130 12.04 -4.03 26.15
N ASP A 131 11.91 -3.40 25.00
CA ASP A 131 11.19 -3.98 23.89
C ASP A 131 12.10 -4.94 23.13
N THR A 132 11.71 -6.21 23.11
CA THR A 132 12.47 -7.26 22.42
C THR A 132 11.93 -7.55 21.02
N ARG A 133 10.83 -6.90 20.64
CA ARG A 133 10.26 -7.10 19.30
C ARG A 133 11.15 -6.45 18.25
N THR A 134 11.22 -7.09 17.09
CA THR A 134 11.84 -6.47 15.93
C THR A 134 10.83 -5.57 15.25
N PHE A 135 11.30 -4.46 14.71
CA PHE A 135 10.45 -3.52 13.99
C PHE A 135 11.16 -3.02 12.76
N ARG A 136 10.42 -2.94 11.67
CA ARG A 136 10.96 -2.42 10.42
C ARG A 136 9.87 -1.81 9.57
N VAL A 137 10.17 -0.69 8.93
CA VAL A 137 9.30 -0.10 7.92
C VAL A 137 9.58 -0.83 6.60
N LEU A 138 8.54 -1.34 5.98
CA LEU A 138 8.64 -1.96 4.67
C LEU A 138 8.51 -0.94 3.56
N GLY A 139 7.64 0.04 3.74
CA GLY A 139 7.46 1.08 2.76
C GLY A 139 6.24 1.94 3.03
N LYS A 140 6.10 2.96 2.19
CA LYS A 140 5.01 3.92 2.26
C LYS A 140 3.82 3.43 1.44
N ALA A 141 2.62 3.52 2.00
CA ALA A 141 1.40 3.25 1.25
C ALA A 141 1.13 4.45 0.34
N VAL A 142 1.05 4.23 -0.95
CA VAL A 142 0.93 5.30 -1.93
C VAL A 142 -0.41 5.30 -2.64
N ALA A 143 -1.12 4.19 -2.65
CA ALA A 143 -2.43 4.08 -3.29
C ALA A 143 -3.12 2.82 -2.78
N PHE A 144 -4.42 2.74 -3.01
CA PHE A 144 -5.15 1.50 -2.73
C PHE A 144 -6.23 1.31 -3.78
N GLN A 145 -6.71 0.09 -3.86
CA GLN A 145 -7.74 -0.32 -4.79
C GLN A 145 -8.77 -1.14 -4.03
N SER A 146 -10.03 -0.76 -4.17
CA SER A 146 -11.16 -1.46 -3.58
C SER A 146 -12.00 -2.08 -4.66
N THR A 147 -12.62 -3.20 -4.33
CA THR A 147 -13.57 -3.86 -5.23
C THR A 147 -14.98 -3.49 -4.81
N ILE A 148 -15.81 -3.14 -5.77
CA ILE A 148 -17.23 -2.93 -5.52
C ILE A 148 -17.89 -4.30 -5.37
N LEU A 149 -18.61 -4.48 -4.30
CA LEU A 149 -19.32 -5.75 -4.03
C LEU A 149 -20.77 -5.69 -4.46
#